data_30bfd1d5d54733edd0d0bfc2a012355e
#
_entry.id   30bfd1d5d54733edd0d0bfc2a012355e
#
_cell.length_a   1.000
_cell.length_b   1.000
_cell.length_c   1.000
_cell.angle_alpha   90.00
_cell.angle_beta   90.00
_cell.angle_gamma   90.00
#
_symmetry.space_group_name_H-M   'P 1'
#
loop_
_entity.id
_entity.type
_entity.pdbx_description
1 polymer ?
#
loop_
_entity_poly.entity_id
_entity_poly.type
_entity_poly.pdbx_seq_one_letter_code
_entity_poly.pdbx_strand_id
1 'polypeptide(L)' 'MIFLKSYEEILEDLKKELLRIGSTNQGDYDLLKKKGQVYSTTICRRLKLSWPEAVKHTGLNFYKRESS' A
#
# COMPACT_ATOMS: atom_id res chain seq x y z
N MET A 1 21.87 -13.20 -1.42
CA MET A 1 21.93 -11.77 -1.35
C MET A 1 20.64 -11.17 -0.88
N ILE A 2 20.72 -10.22 -0.01
CA ILE A 2 19.54 -9.62 0.53
C ILE A 2 19.29 -8.32 -0.09
N PHE A 3 18.08 -8.11 -0.56
CA PHE A 3 17.74 -6.86 -1.10
C PHE A 3 16.90 -6.13 -0.13
N LEU A 4 17.29 -4.93 0.19
CA LEU A 4 16.44 -4.05 0.96
C LEU A 4 15.76 -3.16 -0.03
N LYS A 5 14.45 -3.18 -0.03
CA LYS A 5 13.74 -2.33 -0.95
C LYS A 5 13.91 -0.89 -0.55
N SER A 6 14.13 -0.05 -1.52
CA SER A 6 14.21 1.37 -1.26
C SER A 6 12.82 1.89 -0.99
N TYR A 7 12.77 3.12 -0.48
CA TYR A 7 11.51 3.78 -0.21
C TYR A 7 10.60 3.75 -1.45
N GLU A 8 11.19 4.08 -2.60
CA GLU A 8 10.42 4.13 -3.83
C GLU A 8 9.94 2.77 -4.27
N GLU A 9 10.75 1.76 -4.05
CA GLU A 9 10.36 0.42 -4.42
C GLU A 9 9.20 -0.08 -3.58
N ILE A 10 9.21 0.27 -2.29
CA ILE A 10 8.11 -0.09 -1.42
C ILE A 10 6.83 0.58 -1.88
N LEU A 11 6.93 1.85 -2.24
CA LEU A 11 5.76 2.58 -2.73
C LEU A 11 5.25 1.99 -4.04
N GLU A 12 6.16 1.61 -4.91
CA GLU A 12 5.78 1.05 -6.19
C GLU A 12 5.03 -0.27 -6.00
N ASP A 13 5.56 -1.12 -5.12
CA ASP A 13 4.90 -2.38 -4.83
C ASP A 13 3.53 -2.15 -4.23
N LEU A 14 3.44 -1.20 -3.32
CA LEU A 14 2.18 -0.88 -2.68
C LEU A 14 1.18 -0.39 -3.71
N LYS A 15 1.63 0.48 -4.60
CA LYS A 15 0.77 1.01 -5.64
C LYS A 15 0.20 -0.10 -6.50
N LYS A 16 1.07 -1.00 -6.94
CA LYS A 16 0.64 -2.10 -7.80
C LYS A 16 -0.38 -2.97 -7.09
N GLU A 17 -0.13 -3.25 -5.83
CA GLU A 17 -1.03 -4.10 -5.09
C GLU A 17 -2.39 -3.44 -4.88
N LEU A 18 -2.39 -2.16 -4.57
CA LEU A 18 -3.64 -1.44 -4.38
C LEU A 18 -4.44 -1.38 -5.67
N LEU A 19 -3.75 -1.21 -6.80
CA LEU A 19 -4.43 -1.19 -8.08
C LEU A 19 -5.02 -2.56 -8.40
N ARG A 20 -4.30 -3.62 -8.07
CA ARG A 20 -4.79 -4.95 -8.31
C ARG A 20 -6.03 -5.24 -7.47
N ILE A 21 -5.99 -4.81 -6.21
CA ILE A 21 -7.09 -5.04 -5.30
C ILE A 21 -8.28 -4.15 -5.65
N GLY A 22 -8.00 -2.97 -6.15
CA GLY A 22 -9.06 -2.04 -6.50
C GLY A 22 -9.56 -1.24 -5.33
N SER A 23 -8.77 -1.13 -4.29
CA SER A 23 -9.17 -0.40 -3.10
C SER A 23 -7.94 0.13 -2.41
N THR A 24 -8.06 1.28 -1.78
CA THR A 24 -6.97 1.82 -0.99
C THR A 24 -7.25 1.70 0.50
N ASN A 25 -8.24 0.90 0.85
CA ASN A 25 -8.59 0.68 2.25
C ASN A 25 -7.58 -0.26 2.89
N GLN A 26 -7.14 0.09 4.10
CA GLN A 26 -6.12 -0.69 4.78
C GLN A 26 -6.60 -2.11 5.07
N GLY A 27 -7.84 -2.25 5.52
CA GLY A 27 -8.39 -3.56 5.82
C GLY A 27 -8.48 -4.42 4.58
N ASP A 28 -8.89 -3.81 3.46
CA ASP A 28 -8.97 -4.54 2.21
C ASP A 28 -7.59 -4.99 1.75
N TYR A 29 -6.61 -4.13 1.92
CA TYR A 29 -5.26 -4.49 1.54
C TYR A 29 -4.79 -5.72 2.31
N ASP A 30 -4.97 -5.68 3.63
CA ASP A 30 -4.51 -6.80 4.46
C ASP A 30 -5.26 -8.08 4.15
N LEU A 31 -6.53 -7.96 3.80
CA LEU A 31 -7.34 -9.13 3.52
C LEU A 31 -7.05 -9.71 2.14
N LEU A 32 -6.87 -8.87 1.15
CA LEU A 32 -6.77 -9.29 -0.24
C LEU A 32 -5.36 -9.32 -0.78
N LYS A 33 -4.37 -8.93 0.01
CA LYS A 33 -3.01 -8.90 -0.49
C LYS A 33 -2.54 -10.28 -0.87
N LYS A 34 -1.53 -10.33 -1.75
CA LYS A 34 -0.98 -11.58 -2.15
C LYS A 34 -0.32 -12.25 -0.98
N LYS A 35 -0.32 -13.58 -1.04
CA LYS A 35 0.40 -14.33 -0.08
C LYS A 35 1.85 -13.96 -0.18
N GLY A 36 2.48 -13.68 0.90
CA GLY A 36 3.87 -13.27 0.88
C GLY A 36 4.09 -11.78 0.92
N GLN A 37 3.05 -10.99 0.64
CA GLN A 37 3.17 -9.55 0.79
C GLN A 37 3.13 -9.20 2.27
N VAL A 38 3.86 -8.14 2.62
CA VAL A 38 3.85 -7.70 4.01
C VAL A 38 2.54 -7.01 4.33
N TYR A 39 2.22 -6.98 5.60
CA TYR A 39 1.00 -6.31 6.03
C TYR A 39 1.15 -4.81 5.97
N SER A 40 0.02 -4.13 5.98
CA SER A 40 0.02 -2.67 5.88
C SER A 40 0.80 -2.03 7.02
N THR A 41 0.70 -2.59 8.22
CA THR A 41 1.43 -2.02 9.34
C THR A 41 2.93 -2.09 9.10
N THR A 42 3.40 -3.16 8.49
CA THR A 42 4.82 -3.29 8.19
C THR A 42 5.24 -2.24 7.17
N ILE A 43 4.41 -2.02 6.16
CA ILE A 43 4.71 -1.02 5.15
C ILE A 43 4.79 0.36 5.78
N CYS A 44 3.80 0.68 6.61
CA CYS A 44 3.78 1.99 7.26
C CYS A 44 5.01 2.18 8.13
N ARG A 45 5.41 1.12 8.81
CA ARG A 45 6.57 1.19 9.68
C ARG A 45 7.83 1.43 8.86
N ARG A 46 7.97 0.75 7.74
CA ARG A 46 9.15 0.90 6.90
C ARG A 46 9.22 2.26 6.26
N LEU A 47 8.07 2.80 5.89
CA LEU A 47 8.01 4.12 5.27
C LEU A 47 7.98 5.22 6.30
N LYS A 48 7.67 4.87 7.55
CA LYS A 48 7.50 5.84 8.64
C LYS A 48 6.38 6.81 8.31
N LEU A 49 5.32 6.26 7.75
CA LEU A 49 4.14 7.03 7.38
C LEU A 49 2.91 6.32 7.89
N SER A 50 1.84 7.07 8.09
CA SER A 50 0.56 6.43 8.38
C SER A 50 0.02 5.87 7.09
N TRP A 51 -1.01 5.04 7.19
CA TRP A 51 -1.58 4.42 5.99
C TRP A 51 -2.09 5.47 4.99
N PRO A 52 -2.87 6.49 5.42
CA PRO A 52 -3.31 7.49 4.45
C PRO A 52 -2.16 8.19 3.77
N GLU A 53 -1.08 8.44 4.52
CA GLU A 53 0.07 9.09 3.94
C GLU A 53 0.76 8.18 2.94
N ALA A 54 0.87 6.91 3.28
CA ALA A 54 1.50 5.96 2.37
C ALA A 54 0.73 5.89 1.07
N VAL A 55 -0.59 5.82 1.15
CA VAL A 55 -1.42 5.78 -0.05
C VAL A 55 -1.23 7.05 -0.87
N LYS A 56 -1.18 8.18 -0.18
CA LYS A 56 -0.99 9.45 -0.87
C LYS A 56 0.34 9.48 -1.61
N HIS A 57 1.36 8.94 -1.00
CA HIS A 57 2.68 8.94 -1.61
C HIS A 57 2.79 8.00 -2.81
N THR A 58 1.86 7.05 -2.95
CA THR A 58 1.85 6.21 -4.14
C THR A 58 1.29 6.94 -5.33
N GLY A 59 0.68 8.09 -5.10
CA GLY A 59 0.05 8.83 -6.18
C GLY A 59 -1.39 8.42 -6.41
N LEU A 60 -1.91 7.48 -5.64
CA LEU A 60 -3.29 7.08 -5.77
C LEU A 60 -4.13 7.93 -4.84
N ASN A 61 -5.33 8.27 -5.30
CA ASN A 61 -6.23 8.97 -4.43
C ASN A 61 -6.95 7.95 -3.60
N PHE A 62 -7.41 8.39 -2.42
CA PHE A 62 -8.22 7.53 -1.65
C PHE A 62 -9.46 7.26 -2.43
N TYR A 63 -9.84 6.04 -2.59
CA TYR A 63 -11.05 5.74 -3.24
C TYR A 63 -12.15 6.04 -2.33
N LYS A 64 -12.99 6.98 -2.72
CA LYS A 64 -14.15 7.19 -2.07
C LYS A 64 -15.13 6.64 -2.90
N ARG A 65 -15.86 5.81 -2.59
CA ARG A 65 -16.81 5.30 -3.37
C ARG A 65 -17.68 6.23 -3.71
N GLU A 66 -18.00 6.69 -4.33
CA GLU A 66 -18.62 7.63 -4.63
C GLU A 66 -19.52 7.87 -4.70
N SER A 67 -19.92 8.16 -4.44
CA SER A 67 -20.54 8.45 -4.50
C SER A 67 -20.74 9.24 -4.71
N SER A 68 -20.65 9.47 -4.83
CA SER A 68 -20.81 9.98 -4.99
C SER A 68 -21.04 10.30 -5.05
#